data_6e21786e82332508d25f3671cfea584a
#
_entry.id   6e21786e82332508d25f3671cfea584a
#
_cell.length_a   1.000
_cell.length_b   1.000
_cell.length_c   1.000
_cell.angle_alpha   90.00
_cell.angle_beta   90.00
_cell.angle_gamma   90.00
#
_symmetry.space_group_name_H-M   'P 1'
#
loop_
_entity.id
_entity.type
_entity.pdbx_description
1 polymer ?
#
loop_
_entity_poly.entity_id
_entity_poly.type
_entity_poly.pdbx_seq_one_letter_code
_entity_poly.pdbx_strand_id
1 'polypeptide(L)'
;AYMDYGMILDIPAWVSRSPAGAKATGIDNYQDAVNATRINNDYFMKNRNGNCKFLNVLQGENHTDAEDWYQQMKDYCDPKKYTDHFNGWSMGGQNMCDIHLVLKRLVALRFDGLLEKGKHDFMHFLGTSKLEWAVLLTDIQRAVRKYHNENYTVTFDCASPFLATANGQLYIQTETVDRTKWVYRMVPSIDDKKYAQDTRNFRDGVLADGIFKNFTDSPVSKGLEVKDICIYAPGDLNKLSLIHISEPTRLLSI
;
A
#
# COMPACT_ATOMS: atom_id res chain seq x y z
N ALA A 1 -22.74 0.48 -5.17
CA ALA A 1 -21.30 0.19 -5.22
C ALA A 1 -20.77 0.23 -3.80
N TYR A 2 -19.90 -0.74 -3.46
CA TYR A 2 -19.31 -0.84 -2.13
C TYR A 2 -17.87 -0.29 -2.08
N MET A 3 -17.37 0.21 -3.22
CA MET A 3 -16.02 0.74 -3.35
C MET A 3 -16.04 2.03 -4.19
N ASP A 4 -15.26 3.01 -3.76
CA ASP A 4 -15.07 4.28 -4.50
C ASP A 4 -14.01 4.12 -5.58
N TYR A 5 -12.93 3.39 -5.28
CA TYR A 5 -11.82 3.09 -6.19
C TYR A 5 -11.55 1.60 -6.29
N GLY A 6 -11.23 1.15 -7.49
CA GLY A 6 -10.74 -0.18 -7.79
C GLY A 6 -9.48 -0.12 -8.65
N MET A 7 -8.68 -1.17 -8.65
CA MET A 7 -7.56 -1.31 -9.59
C MET A 7 -8.00 -2.10 -10.81
N ILE A 8 -7.43 -1.78 -11.95
CA ILE A 8 -7.58 -2.62 -13.15
C ILE A 8 -6.89 -3.97 -12.92
N LEU A 9 -7.24 -4.96 -13.72
CA LEU A 9 -6.58 -6.25 -13.70
C LEU A 9 -5.33 -6.20 -14.60
N ASP A 10 -4.19 -5.92 -14.01
CA ASP A 10 -2.90 -5.98 -14.69
C ASP A 10 -2.24 -7.35 -14.58
N ILE A 11 -1.33 -7.64 -15.47
CA ILE A 11 -0.46 -8.81 -15.41
C ILE A 11 0.96 -8.33 -15.13
N PRO A 12 1.49 -8.55 -13.92
CA PRO A 12 2.83 -8.08 -13.56
C PRO A 12 3.91 -8.68 -14.45
N ALA A 13 4.86 -7.86 -14.87
CA ALA A 13 5.94 -8.27 -15.79
C ALA A 13 6.78 -9.46 -15.24
N TRP A 14 6.98 -9.54 -13.92
CA TRP A 14 7.73 -10.63 -13.27
C TRP A 14 7.11 -12.01 -13.47
N VAL A 15 5.82 -12.12 -13.82
CA VAL A 15 5.14 -13.40 -14.04
C VAL A 15 5.83 -14.23 -15.12
N SER A 16 6.31 -13.60 -16.18
CA SER A 16 7.04 -14.27 -17.27
C SER A 16 8.38 -14.90 -16.84
N ARG A 17 8.97 -14.40 -15.75
CA ARG A 17 10.24 -14.92 -15.20
C ARG A 17 10.03 -16.06 -14.20
N SER A 18 8.80 -16.27 -13.74
CA SER A 18 8.44 -17.39 -12.86
C SER A 18 7.96 -18.56 -13.70
N PRO A 19 8.66 -19.71 -13.73
CA PRO A 19 8.20 -20.87 -14.49
C PRO A 19 6.77 -21.32 -14.14
N ALA A 20 6.40 -21.23 -12.85
CA ALA A 20 5.06 -21.53 -12.38
C ALA A 20 4.06 -20.45 -12.83
N GLY A 21 4.44 -19.18 -12.78
CA GLY A 21 3.63 -18.04 -13.23
C GLY A 21 3.38 -18.10 -14.73
N ALA A 22 4.42 -18.26 -15.54
CA ALA A 22 4.32 -18.41 -17.00
C ALA A 22 3.42 -19.59 -17.38
N LYS A 23 3.61 -20.75 -16.75
CA LYS A 23 2.76 -21.93 -16.99
C LYS A 23 1.29 -21.70 -16.61
N ALA A 24 1.04 -20.99 -15.52
CA ALA A 24 -0.32 -20.75 -15.03
C ALA A 24 -1.08 -19.71 -15.86
N THR A 25 -0.37 -18.73 -16.42
CA THR A 25 -0.96 -17.58 -17.10
C THR A 25 -0.81 -17.60 -18.62
N GLY A 26 0.12 -18.40 -19.16
CA GLY A 26 0.51 -18.35 -20.58
C GLY A 26 1.30 -17.11 -20.98
N ILE A 27 1.89 -16.41 -20.00
CA ILE A 27 2.69 -15.20 -20.21
C ILE A 27 4.17 -15.58 -20.25
N ASP A 28 4.75 -15.56 -21.42
CA ASP A 28 6.13 -16.06 -21.63
C ASP A 28 7.19 -14.96 -21.64
N ASN A 29 6.80 -13.71 -21.85
CA ASN A 29 7.70 -12.57 -21.90
C ASN A 29 7.03 -11.27 -21.44
N TYR A 30 7.81 -10.21 -21.32
CA TYR A 30 7.36 -8.87 -20.91
C TYR A 30 6.24 -8.34 -21.83
N GLN A 31 6.38 -8.47 -23.16
CA GLN A 31 5.40 -7.93 -24.09
C GLN A 31 4.05 -8.66 -24.00
N ASP A 32 4.05 -9.93 -23.69
CA ASP A 32 2.80 -10.69 -23.43
C ASP A 32 2.08 -10.15 -22.19
N ALA A 33 2.82 -9.81 -21.13
CA ALA A 33 2.24 -9.18 -19.93
C ALA A 33 1.62 -7.81 -20.25
N VAL A 34 2.31 -6.99 -21.03
CA VAL A 34 1.80 -5.71 -21.53
C VAL A 34 0.54 -5.90 -22.35
N ASN A 35 0.56 -6.81 -23.31
CA ASN A 35 -0.58 -7.06 -24.20
C ASN A 35 -1.80 -7.60 -23.43
N ALA A 36 -1.60 -8.52 -22.50
CA ALA A 36 -2.67 -9.04 -21.65
C ALA A 36 -3.29 -7.93 -20.79
N THR A 37 -2.46 -7.07 -20.22
CA THR A 37 -2.94 -5.90 -19.45
C THR A 37 -3.74 -4.93 -20.34
N ARG A 38 -3.30 -4.67 -21.57
CA ARG A 38 -4.05 -3.84 -22.51
C ARG A 38 -5.40 -4.44 -22.87
N ILE A 39 -5.47 -5.73 -23.10
CA ILE A 39 -6.73 -6.45 -23.34
C ILE A 39 -7.68 -6.26 -22.16
N ASN A 40 -7.18 -6.41 -20.94
CA ASN A 40 -7.96 -6.17 -19.73
C ASN A 40 -8.44 -4.72 -19.64
N ASN A 41 -7.56 -3.74 -19.89
CA ASN A 41 -7.93 -2.33 -19.89
C ASN A 41 -9.00 -2.00 -20.93
N ASP A 42 -8.86 -2.52 -22.15
CA ASP A 42 -9.87 -2.37 -23.22
C ASP A 42 -11.21 -2.97 -22.80
N TYR A 43 -11.19 -4.12 -22.12
CA TYR A 43 -12.40 -4.73 -21.59
C TYR A 43 -13.05 -3.86 -20.51
N PHE A 44 -12.27 -3.34 -19.56
CA PHE A 44 -12.77 -2.42 -18.53
C PHE A 44 -13.37 -1.17 -19.15
N MET A 45 -12.71 -0.55 -20.15
CA MET A 45 -13.22 0.63 -20.83
C MET A 45 -14.57 0.42 -21.50
N LYS A 46 -14.80 -0.78 -22.04
CA LYS A 46 -16.04 -1.11 -22.77
C LYS A 46 -17.18 -1.55 -21.85
N ASN A 47 -16.87 -2.19 -20.72
CA ASN A 47 -17.86 -2.94 -19.94
C ASN A 47 -18.10 -2.42 -18.53
N ARG A 48 -17.29 -1.47 -18.03
CA ARG A 48 -17.55 -0.91 -16.70
C ARG A 48 -18.86 -0.14 -16.68
N ASN A 49 -19.62 -0.31 -15.61
CA ASN A 49 -20.97 0.24 -15.49
C ASN A 49 -21.06 1.20 -14.32
N GLY A 50 -20.24 2.17 -14.22
CA GLY A 50 -20.63 3.01 -13.33
C GLY A 50 -19.86 3.78 -12.29
N ASN A 51 -20.13 3.63 -11.05
CA ASN A 51 -19.76 4.57 -9.99
C ASN A 51 -18.37 4.35 -9.38
N CYS A 52 -17.74 3.20 -9.66
CA CYS A 52 -16.39 2.93 -9.21
C CYS A 52 -15.37 3.60 -10.12
N LYS A 53 -14.47 4.36 -9.55
CA LYS A 53 -13.30 4.93 -10.22
C LYS A 53 -12.20 3.87 -10.31
N PHE A 54 -11.48 3.82 -11.43
CA PHE A 54 -10.41 2.84 -11.61
C PHE A 54 -9.03 3.48 -11.67
N LEU A 55 -8.05 2.79 -11.04
CA LEU A 55 -6.65 3.15 -11.08
C LEU A 55 -5.94 2.32 -12.15
N ASN A 56 -5.20 3.00 -13.00
CA ASN A 56 -4.34 2.35 -14.00
C ASN A 56 -3.05 1.89 -13.34
N VAL A 57 -2.71 0.62 -13.50
CA VAL A 57 -1.53 0.05 -12.86
C VAL A 57 -0.29 0.22 -13.74
N LEU A 58 0.75 0.79 -13.18
CA LEU A 58 2.06 0.94 -13.81
C LEU A 58 3.01 -0.12 -13.25
N GLN A 59 3.55 -0.92 -14.14
CA GLN A 59 4.49 -2.00 -13.84
C GLN A 59 5.87 -1.71 -14.43
N GLY A 60 6.75 -2.66 -14.38
CA GLY A 60 8.10 -2.65 -14.92
C GLY A 60 9.09 -3.22 -13.92
N GLU A 61 10.12 -3.90 -14.40
CA GLU A 61 11.14 -4.52 -13.58
C GLU A 61 12.45 -3.74 -13.57
N ASN A 62 12.54 -2.73 -14.42
CA ASN A 62 13.66 -1.80 -14.55
C ASN A 62 13.15 -0.47 -15.14
N HIS A 63 14.00 0.52 -15.24
CA HIS A 63 13.63 1.84 -15.74
C HIS A 63 13.14 1.84 -17.20
N THR A 64 13.69 0.98 -18.04
CA THR A 64 13.28 0.87 -19.45
C THR A 64 11.89 0.26 -19.57
N ASP A 65 11.66 -0.87 -18.91
CA ASP A 65 10.35 -1.52 -18.89
C ASP A 65 9.27 -0.60 -18.30
N ALA A 66 9.59 0.09 -17.21
CA ALA A 66 8.66 1.00 -16.57
C ALA A 66 8.31 2.21 -17.46
N GLU A 67 9.25 2.69 -18.26
CA GLU A 67 8.98 3.75 -19.24
C GLU A 67 8.11 3.23 -20.38
N ASP A 68 8.45 2.09 -20.96
CA ASP A 68 7.68 1.48 -22.03
C ASP A 68 6.24 1.16 -21.58
N TRP A 69 6.08 0.57 -20.38
CA TRP A 69 4.77 0.31 -19.80
C TRP A 69 3.93 1.59 -19.68
N TYR A 70 4.54 2.65 -19.16
CA TYR A 70 3.86 3.93 -19.06
C TYR A 70 3.40 4.45 -20.42
N GLN A 71 4.26 4.44 -21.42
CA GLN A 71 3.91 4.92 -22.76
C GLN A 71 2.76 4.11 -23.37
N GLN A 72 2.70 2.80 -23.11
CA GLN A 72 1.64 1.94 -23.62
C GLN A 72 0.32 2.03 -22.84
N MET A 73 0.36 2.44 -21.56
CA MET A 73 -0.82 2.45 -20.68
C MET A 73 -1.38 3.84 -20.40
N LYS A 74 -0.63 4.92 -20.61
CA LYS A 74 -1.04 6.26 -20.19
C LYS A 74 -2.32 6.76 -20.83
N ASP A 75 -2.59 6.34 -22.04
CA ASP A 75 -3.75 6.79 -22.81
C ASP A 75 -5.08 6.43 -22.13
N TYR A 76 -5.15 5.34 -21.39
CA TYR A 76 -6.34 4.95 -20.64
C TYR A 76 -6.73 5.95 -19.52
N CYS A 77 -5.81 6.80 -19.13
CA CYS A 77 -6.07 7.90 -18.20
C CYS A 77 -6.34 9.24 -18.89
N ASP A 78 -6.19 9.34 -20.21
CA ASP A 78 -6.34 10.60 -20.92
C ASP A 78 -7.82 10.90 -21.22
N PRO A 79 -8.41 11.96 -20.59
CA PRO A 79 -9.78 12.34 -20.82
C PRO A 79 -10.06 12.85 -22.25
N LYS A 80 -9.02 13.15 -23.02
CA LYS A 80 -9.14 13.53 -24.44
C LYS A 80 -9.33 12.30 -25.34
N LYS A 81 -8.85 11.13 -24.89
CA LYS A 81 -8.95 9.87 -25.61
C LYS A 81 -10.14 9.02 -25.18
N TYR A 82 -10.47 9.06 -23.88
CA TYR A 82 -11.56 8.28 -23.31
C TYR A 82 -12.43 9.16 -22.41
N THR A 83 -13.71 9.27 -22.70
CA THR A 83 -14.69 9.97 -21.85
C THR A 83 -14.71 9.36 -20.45
N ASP A 84 -14.72 8.02 -20.38
CA ASP A 84 -14.69 7.25 -19.14
C ASP A 84 -13.25 6.78 -18.81
N HIS A 85 -12.29 7.70 -18.86
CA HIS A 85 -10.88 7.42 -18.55
C HIS A 85 -10.70 6.85 -17.14
N PHE A 86 -9.58 6.18 -16.88
CA PHE A 86 -9.22 5.79 -15.52
C PHE A 86 -8.85 7.03 -14.68
N ASN A 87 -9.16 6.99 -13.39
CA ASN A 87 -9.23 8.15 -12.52
C ASN A 87 -8.01 8.33 -11.59
N GLY A 88 -6.94 7.64 -11.88
CA GLY A 88 -5.72 7.70 -11.08
C GLY A 88 -4.76 6.57 -11.41
N TRP A 89 -3.77 6.41 -10.56
CA TRP A 89 -2.63 5.55 -10.82
C TRP A 89 -2.38 4.57 -9.68
N SER A 90 -1.87 3.39 -10.02
CA SER A 90 -1.31 2.46 -9.04
C SER A 90 0.11 2.09 -9.45
N MET A 91 1.03 2.10 -8.50
CA MET A 91 2.46 1.86 -8.70
C MET A 91 2.81 0.44 -8.27
N GLY A 92 3.21 -0.38 -9.24
CA GLY A 92 3.66 -1.76 -9.03
C GLY A 92 5.07 -1.98 -9.57
N GLY A 93 5.61 -3.20 -9.45
CA GLY A 93 6.93 -3.55 -9.91
C GLY A 93 8.02 -2.66 -9.31
N GLN A 94 8.98 -2.22 -10.14
CA GLN A 94 10.07 -1.35 -9.70
C GLN A 94 9.58 0.02 -9.20
N ASN A 95 8.41 0.50 -9.65
CA ASN A 95 7.86 1.79 -9.21
C ASN A 95 7.52 1.82 -7.70
N MET A 96 7.38 0.69 -7.04
CA MET A 96 7.05 0.64 -5.62
C MET A 96 8.29 0.59 -4.69
N CYS A 97 9.50 0.55 -5.23
CA CYS A 97 10.74 0.45 -4.46
C CYS A 97 11.88 1.34 -4.95
N ASP A 98 11.67 2.12 -6.01
CA ASP A 98 12.66 3.05 -6.56
C ASP A 98 12.09 4.49 -6.58
N ILE A 99 12.55 5.31 -5.64
CA ILE A 99 12.06 6.69 -5.50
C ILE A 99 12.41 7.57 -6.71
N HIS A 100 13.54 7.32 -7.37
CA HIS A 100 13.92 8.10 -8.56
C HIS A 100 12.95 7.82 -9.70
N LEU A 101 12.54 6.57 -9.86
CA LEU A 101 11.55 6.19 -10.85
C LEU A 101 10.18 6.80 -10.54
N VAL A 102 9.76 6.80 -9.27
CA VAL A 102 8.51 7.46 -8.83
C VAL A 102 8.53 8.95 -9.16
N LEU A 103 9.60 9.65 -8.80
CA LEU A 103 9.72 11.09 -9.09
C LEU A 103 9.73 11.39 -10.59
N LYS A 104 10.47 10.60 -11.38
CA LYS A 104 10.45 10.68 -12.85
C LYS A 104 9.03 10.50 -13.38
N ARG A 105 8.30 9.52 -12.86
CA ARG A 105 6.93 9.24 -13.27
C ARG A 105 5.97 10.37 -12.93
N LEU A 106 6.06 10.93 -11.73
CA LEU A 106 5.23 12.08 -11.32
C LEU A 106 5.48 13.30 -12.22
N VAL A 107 6.73 13.56 -12.60
CA VAL A 107 7.07 14.63 -13.54
C VAL A 107 6.43 14.35 -14.91
N ALA A 108 6.56 13.13 -15.44
CA ALA A 108 5.96 12.76 -16.72
C ALA A 108 4.43 12.89 -16.68
N LEU A 109 3.75 12.39 -15.64
CA LEU A 109 2.32 12.51 -15.45
C LEU A 109 1.85 13.98 -15.46
N ARG A 110 2.61 14.85 -14.81
CA ARG A 110 2.31 16.28 -14.80
C ARG A 110 2.42 16.89 -16.20
N PHE A 111 3.51 16.60 -16.92
CA PHE A 111 3.72 17.14 -18.27
C PHE A 111 2.70 16.61 -19.29
N ASP A 112 2.29 15.36 -19.15
CA ASP A 112 1.29 14.75 -20.02
C ASP A 112 -0.16 15.18 -19.66
N GLY A 113 -0.36 15.96 -18.58
CA GLY A 113 -1.67 16.38 -18.11
C GLY A 113 -2.49 15.25 -17.47
N LEU A 114 -1.80 14.26 -16.91
CA LEU A 114 -2.38 13.04 -16.34
C LEU A 114 -2.28 13.02 -14.79
N LEU A 115 -2.22 14.20 -14.18
CA LEU A 115 -2.21 14.41 -12.72
C LEU A 115 -3.22 15.51 -12.31
N GLU A 116 -4.24 15.74 -13.14
CA GLU A 116 -5.15 16.85 -13.02
C GLU A 116 -6.20 16.64 -11.93
N LYS A 117 -6.52 17.73 -11.21
CA LYS A 117 -7.55 17.79 -10.18
C LYS A 117 -8.91 17.34 -10.72
N GLY A 118 -9.59 16.51 -9.96
CA GLY A 118 -10.91 15.96 -10.29
C GLY A 118 -10.89 14.81 -11.29
N LYS A 119 -9.75 14.55 -11.93
CA LYS A 119 -9.56 13.48 -12.90
C LYS A 119 -8.61 12.39 -12.41
N HIS A 120 -7.51 12.78 -11.77
CA HIS A 120 -6.43 11.88 -11.33
C HIS A 120 -6.05 12.16 -9.88
N ASP A 121 -7.03 12.16 -9.00
CA ASP A 121 -6.86 12.56 -7.60
C ASP A 121 -6.22 11.47 -6.72
N PHE A 122 -6.02 10.26 -7.27
CA PHE A 122 -5.63 9.12 -6.44
C PHE A 122 -4.42 8.37 -7.00
N MET A 123 -3.49 8.05 -6.12
CA MET A 123 -2.34 7.19 -6.42
C MET A 123 -2.15 6.17 -5.32
N HIS A 124 -1.98 4.91 -5.70
CA HIS A 124 -1.77 3.80 -4.78
C HIS A 124 -0.42 3.11 -5.02
N PHE A 125 0.30 2.76 -3.96
CA PHE A 125 1.55 2.02 -4.03
C PHE A 125 1.33 0.60 -3.52
N LEU A 126 1.48 -0.37 -4.42
CA LEU A 126 1.25 -1.78 -4.12
C LEU A 126 2.42 -2.37 -3.31
N GLY A 127 2.10 -3.10 -2.24
CA GLY A 127 3.10 -3.89 -1.51
C GLY A 127 4.15 -3.09 -0.75
N THR A 128 3.94 -1.81 -0.52
CA THR A 128 4.88 -0.93 0.19
C THR A 128 4.68 -1.01 1.69
N SER A 129 5.75 -1.31 2.45
CA SER A 129 5.69 -1.49 3.90
C SER A 129 6.78 -0.77 4.71
N LYS A 130 7.77 -0.18 4.05
CA LYS A 130 8.89 0.46 4.73
C LYS A 130 8.51 1.84 5.26
N LEU A 131 8.96 2.16 6.49
CA LEU A 131 8.64 3.43 7.14
C LEU A 131 9.17 4.64 6.38
N GLU A 132 10.39 4.56 5.85
CA GLU A 132 10.95 5.63 5.02
C GLU A 132 10.10 5.94 3.79
N TRP A 133 9.48 4.92 3.19
CA TRP A 133 8.54 5.11 2.08
C TRP A 133 7.28 5.85 2.52
N ALA A 134 6.76 5.52 3.68
CA ALA A 134 5.60 6.21 4.22
C ALA A 134 5.84 7.72 4.35
N VAL A 135 7.03 8.12 4.83
CA VAL A 135 7.42 9.53 4.95
C VAL A 135 7.59 10.17 3.57
N LEU A 136 8.34 9.51 2.66
CA LEU A 136 8.54 10.04 1.31
C LEU A 136 7.22 10.23 0.55
N LEU A 137 6.32 9.24 0.62
CA LEU A 137 5.01 9.32 -0.03
C LEU A 137 4.12 10.40 0.58
N THR A 138 4.22 10.63 1.89
CA THR A 138 3.52 11.73 2.56
C THR A 138 4.02 13.08 2.05
N ASP A 139 5.33 13.26 1.91
CA ASP A 139 5.90 14.49 1.40
C ASP A 139 5.59 14.71 -0.08
N ILE A 140 5.57 13.65 -0.89
CA ILE A 140 5.08 13.70 -2.27
C ILE A 140 3.63 14.17 -2.30
N GLN A 141 2.75 13.59 -1.48
CA GLN A 141 1.34 14.01 -1.41
C GLN A 141 1.23 15.50 -1.04
N ARG A 142 1.95 15.95 -0.02
CA ARG A 142 1.96 17.34 0.41
C ARG A 142 2.44 18.28 -0.71
N ALA A 143 3.49 17.90 -1.40
CA ALA A 143 4.04 18.70 -2.51
C ALA A 143 3.06 18.77 -3.68
N VAL A 144 2.47 17.66 -4.10
CA VAL A 144 1.48 17.64 -5.18
C VAL A 144 0.25 18.46 -4.80
N ARG A 145 -0.27 18.30 -3.58
CA ARG A 145 -1.41 19.10 -3.08
C ARG A 145 -1.12 20.59 -3.09
N LYS A 146 0.06 20.99 -2.66
CA LYS A 146 0.44 22.39 -2.57
C LYS A 146 0.63 23.06 -3.93
N TYR A 147 1.19 22.34 -4.90
CA TYR A 147 1.70 22.96 -6.12
C TYR A 147 0.94 22.57 -7.39
N HIS A 148 0.05 21.58 -7.33
CA HIS A 148 -0.58 21.07 -8.54
C HIS A 148 -2.03 20.62 -8.38
N ASN A 149 -2.31 19.65 -7.50
CA ASN A 149 -3.63 19.04 -7.34
C ASN A 149 -3.96 18.89 -5.85
N GLU A 150 -4.74 19.82 -5.31
CA GLU A 150 -5.07 19.86 -3.87
C GLU A 150 -5.89 18.66 -3.37
N ASN A 151 -6.57 17.94 -4.28
CA ASN A 151 -7.34 16.74 -3.96
C ASN A 151 -6.49 15.46 -3.92
N TYR A 152 -5.23 15.56 -4.35
CA TYR A 152 -4.38 14.40 -4.54
C TYR A 152 -4.20 13.58 -3.26
N THR A 153 -4.45 12.28 -3.38
CA THR A 153 -4.36 11.33 -2.27
C THR A 153 -3.43 10.19 -2.64
N VAL A 154 -2.45 9.93 -1.78
CA VAL A 154 -1.56 8.78 -1.89
C VAL A 154 -1.93 7.76 -0.83
N THR A 155 -2.02 6.51 -1.23
CA THR A 155 -2.22 5.37 -0.33
C THR A 155 -1.20 4.28 -0.64
N PHE A 156 -1.00 3.38 0.30
CA PHE A 156 -0.17 2.20 0.12
C PHE A 156 -0.65 1.08 1.05
N ASP A 157 -0.32 -0.15 0.70
CA ASP A 157 -0.65 -1.33 1.49
C ASP A 157 0.48 -2.36 1.47
N CYS A 158 0.41 -3.31 2.38
CA CYS A 158 1.28 -4.49 2.34
C CYS A 158 0.73 -5.64 3.20
N ALA A 159 1.22 -6.83 2.92
CA ALA A 159 0.91 -8.02 3.71
C ALA A 159 1.72 -8.14 5.01
N SER A 160 2.73 -7.28 5.23
CA SER A 160 3.66 -7.39 6.36
C SER A 160 2.98 -7.39 7.74
N PRO A 161 1.95 -6.56 8.01
CA PRO A 161 1.23 -6.61 9.29
C PRO A 161 0.54 -7.96 9.53
N PHE A 162 -0.06 -8.53 8.51
CA PHE A 162 -0.71 -9.85 8.61
C PHE A 162 0.32 -10.97 8.82
N LEU A 163 1.48 -10.90 8.16
CA LEU A 163 2.56 -11.85 8.35
C LEU A 163 3.16 -11.74 9.76
N ALA A 164 3.35 -10.51 10.27
CA ALA A 164 3.77 -10.31 11.64
C ALA A 164 2.77 -10.93 12.64
N THR A 165 1.48 -10.69 12.43
CA THR A 165 0.40 -11.29 13.23
C THR A 165 0.44 -12.82 13.19
N ALA A 166 0.57 -13.42 11.99
CA ALA A 166 0.66 -14.87 11.84
C ALA A 166 1.87 -15.48 12.57
N ASN A 167 2.93 -14.70 12.73
CA ASN A 167 4.13 -15.06 13.51
C ASN A 167 4.02 -14.66 14.99
N GLY A 168 2.87 -14.21 15.46
CA GLY A 168 2.64 -13.79 16.83
C GLY A 168 3.50 -12.58 17.24
N GLN A 169 3.71 -11.63 16.32
CA GLN A 169 4.53 -10.44 16.54
C GLN A 169 3.67 -9.17 16.55
N LEU A 170 4.07 -8.20 17.35
CA LEU A 170 3.46 -6.87 17.45
C LEU A 170 4.48 -5.80 17.07
N TYR A 171 4.04 -4.81 16.30
CA TYR A 171 4.75 -3.55 16.13
C TYR A 171 4.51 -2.68 17.36
N ILE A 172 5.57 -2.31 18.08
CA ILE A 172 5.45 -1.55 19.33
C ILE A 172 6.01 -0.15 19.24
N GLN A 173 6.92 0.11 18.31
CA GLN A 173 7.61 1.37 18.22
C GLN A 173 8.20 1.58 16.83
N THR A 174 8.31 2.85 16.43
CA THR A 174 9.16 3.25 15.31
C THR A 174 10.49 3.76 15.82
N GLU A 175 11.58 3.28 15.27
CA GLU A 175 12.93 3.77 15.57
C GLU A 175 13.40 4.68 14.44
N THR A 176 13.61 5.96 14.76
CA THR A 176 14.03 7.00 13.82
C THR A 176 15.30 7.72 14.27
N VAL A 177 15.99 7.19 15.29
CA VAL A 177 17.20 7.79 15.85
C VAL A 177 18.33 7.80 14.83
N ASP A 178 18.50 6.72 14.09
CA ASP A 178 19.37 6.69 12.92
C ASP A 178 18.63 7.27 11.71
N ARG A 179 19.02 8.43 11.24
CA ARG A 179 18.41 9.10 10.10
C ARG A 179 18.52 8.33 8.78
N THR A 180 19.34 7.29 8.75
CA THR A 180 19.54 6.44 7.57
C THR A 180 18.76 5.13 7.62
N LYS A 181 18.20 4.78 8.78
CA LYS A 181 17.51 3.51 9.02
C LYS A 181 16.30 3.71 9.91
N TRP A 182 15.17 3.92 9.30
CA TRP A 182 13.90 3.96 10.00
C TRP A 182 13.26 2.58 9.98
N VAL A 183 13.04 2.01 11.15
CA VAL A 183 12.53 0.65 11.29
C VAL A 183 11.40 0.56 12.30
N TYR A 184 10.53 -0.41 12.10
CA TYR A 184 9.58 -0.81 13.12
C TYR A 184 10.24 -1.79 14.07
N ARG A 185 10.12 -1.53 15.36
CA ARG A 185 10.48 -2.50 16.38
C ARG A 185 9.31 -3.45 16.60
N MET A 186 9.61 -4.74 16.52
CA MET A 186 8.66 -5.80 16.77
C MET A 186 9.06 -6.61 17.99
N VAL A 187 8.07 -7.09 18.71
CA VAL A 187 8.23 -8.03 19.83
C VAL A 187 7.22 -9.15 19.71
N PRO A 188 7.50 -10.33 20.27
CA PRO A 188 6.49 -11.37 20.41
C PRO A 188 5.29 -10.85 21.20
N SER A 189 4.08 -11.24 20.76
CA SER A 189 2.87 -10.97 21.52
C SER A 189 2.84 -11.79 22.81
N ILE A 190 1.97 -11.39 23.73
CA ILE A 190 1.81 -12.09 25.00
C ILE A 190 1.09 -13.42 24.75
N ASP A 191 1.69 -14.53 25.17
CA ASP A 191 1.06 -15.87 25.09
C ASP A 191 0.84 -16.52 26.46
N ASP A 192 0.92 -15.73 27.55
CA ASP A 192 0.72 -16.22 28.92
C ASP A 192 -0.75 -16.23 29.28
N LYS A 193 -1.26 -17.41 29.65
CA LYS A 193 -2.65 -17.67 30.03
C LYS A 193 -3.20 -16.69 31.06
N LYS A 194 -2.39 -16.20 31.99
CA LYS A 194 -2.81 -15.26 33.03
C LYS A 194 -3.37 -13.95 32.46
N TYR A 195 -2.97 -13.56 31.24
CA TYR A 195 -3.43 -12.35 30.59
C TYR A 195 -4.65 -12.56 29.67
N ALA A 196 -5.10 -13.81 29.47
CA ALA A 196 -6.19 -14.11 28.54
C ALA A 196 -7.55 -13.50 28.97
N GLN A 197 -7.70 -13.14 30.22
CA GLN A 197 -8.89 -12.49 30.78
C GLN A 197 -8.56 -11.14 31.43
N ASP A 198 -7.38 -10.58 31.19
CA ASP A 198 -6.96 -9.32 31.78
C ASP A 198 -7.63 -8.13 31.11
N THR A 199 -8.54 -7.48 31.83
CA THR A 199 -9.33 -6.35 31.35
C THR A 199 -8.72 -4.99 31.69
N ARG A 200 -7.52 -4.95 32.26
CA ARG A 200 -6.81 -3.68 32.45
C ARG A 200 -6.56 -3.04 31.10
N ASN A 201 -6.63 -1.72 31.03
CA ASN A 201 -6.20 -1.01 29.83
C ASN A 201 -4.80 -1.47 29.43
N PHE A 202 -4.59 -1.71 28.14
CA PHE A 202 -3.33 -2.23 27.61
C PHE A 202 -2.12 -1.41 28.09
N ARG A 203 -2.21 -0.10 28.03
CA ARG A 203 -1.15 0.81 28.46
C ARG A 203 -0.79 0.60 29.94
N ASP A 204 -1.79 0.58 30.79
CA ASP A 204 -1.59 0.47 32.24
C ASP A 204 -1.07 -0.92 32.61
N GLY A 205 -1.61 -1.97 32.03
CA GLY A 205 -1.14 -3.34 32.23
C GLY A 205 0.29 -3.57 31.75
N VAL A 206 0.64 -3.06 30.56
CA VAL A 206 1.97 -3.15 30.01
C VAL A 206 3.00 -2.42 30.87
N LEU A 207 2.68 -1.22 31.34
CA LEU A 207 3.58 -0.43 32.20
C LEU A 207 3.74 -1.07 33.58
N ALA A 208 2.65 -1.53 34.21
CA ALA A 208 2.68 -2.12 35.54
C ALA A 208 3.46 -3.43 35.59
N ASP A 209 3.30 -4.28 34.60
CA ASP A 209 3.91 -5.63 34.58
C ASP A 209 5.24 -5.68 33.81
N GLY A 210 5.67 -4.57 33.19
CA GLY A 210 6.89 -4.50 32.41
C GLY A 210 6.89 -5.41 31.17
N ILE A 211 5.71 -5.74 30.65
CA ILE A 211 5.52 -6.68 29.52
C ILE A 211 6.23 -6.18 28.27
N PHE A 212 6.15 -4.86 28.02
CA PHE A 212 6.92 -4.19 26.96
C PHE A 212 7.69 -3.00 27.54
N LYS A 213 9.02 -3.04 27.48
CA LYS A 213 9.85 -2.00 28.08
C LYS A 213 9.77 -0.64 27.39
N ASN A 214 9.45 -0.62 26.09
CA ASN A 214 9.43 0.59 25.26
C ASN A 214 8.09 0.67 24.52
N PHE A 215 7.04 0.92 25.27
CA PHE A 215 5.71 1.10 24.69
C PHE A 215 5.54 2.55 24.22
N THR A 216 5.11 2.71 22.97
CA THR A 216 4.74 4.01 22.43
C THR A 216 3.24 4.19 22.54
N ASP A 217 2.79 5.29 23.13
CA ASP A 217 1.37 5.61 23.27
C ASP A 217 0.79 5.92 21.89
N SER A 218 -0.21 5.15 21.50
CA SER A 218 -0.95 5.32 20.26
C SER A 218 -2.43 5.53 20.56
N PRO A 219 -3.17 6.26 19.72
CA PRO A 219 -4.61 6.39 19.86
C PRO A 219 -5.36 5.04 19.89
N VAL A 220 -4.83 4.02 19.20
CA VAL A 220 -5.42 2.67 19.19
C VAL A 220 -5.23 1.99 20.54
N SER A 221 -4.07 2.12 21.15
CA SER A 221 -3.76 1.49 22.44
C SER A 221 -4.65 1.98 23.58
N LYS A 222 -5.24 3.17 23.45
CA LYS A 222 -6.17 3.71 24.46
C LYS A 222 -7.46 2.93 24.58
N GLY A 223 -7.90 2.27 23.51
CA GLY A 223 -9.13 1.48 23.48
C GLY A 223 -8.91 -0.02 23.69
N LEU A 224 -7.66 -0.48 23.89
CA LEU A 224 -7.33 -1.89 24.04
C LEU A 224 -7.19 -2.30 25.50
N GLU A 225 -7.61 -3.53 25.78
CA GLU A 225 -7.32 -4.23 27.03
C GLU A 225 -6.14 -5.20 26.83
N VAL A 226 -5.48 -5.60 27.93
CA VAL A 226 -4.34 -6.54 27.84
C VAL A 226 -4.76 -7.86 27.18
N LYS A 227 -5.97 -8.36 27.46
CA LYS A 227 -6.51 -9.56 26.80
C LYS A 227 -6.62 -9.45 25.28
N ASP A 228 -6.76 -8.24 24.75
CA ASP A 228 -6.95 -8.01 23.30
C ASP A 228 -5.70 -8.28 22.48
N ILE A 229 -4.54 -8.25 23.11
CA ILE A 229 -3.24 -8.55 22.48
C ILE A 229 -2.65 -9.90 22.90
N CYS A 230 -3.34 -10.62 23.79
CA CYS A 230 -2.94 -11.96 24.20
C CYS A 230 -3.36 -12.99 23.14
N ILE A 231 -2.42 -13.77 22.63
CA ILE A 231 -2.70 -14.79 21.58
C ILE A 231 -2.96 -16.18 22.16
N TYR A 232 -3.19 -16.28 23.43
CA TYR A 232 -3.38 -17.57 24.10
C TYR A 232 -4.64 -18.33 23.67
N ALA A 233 -5.71 -17.62 23.28
CA ALA A 233 -6.97 -18.23 22.86
C ALA A 233 -7.06 -18.33 21.32
N PRO A 234 -7.78 -19.35 20.79
CA PRO A 234 -8.06 -19.46 19.36
C PRO A 234 -8.75 -18.19 18.82
N GLY A 235 -8.27 -17.68 17.70
CA GLY A 235 -8.80 -16.48 17.05
C GLY A 235 -8.18 -15.17 17.53
N ASP A 236 -7.34 -15.16 18.54
CA ASP A 236 -6.70 -13.94 19.03
C ASP A 236 -5.76 -13.29 17.98
N LEU A 237 -5.19 -14.06 17.06
CA LEU A 237 -4.42 -13.54 15.94
C LEU A 237 -5.19 -12.55 15.08
N ASN A 238 -6.50 -12.69 14.97
CA ASN A 238 -7.36 -11.74 14.24
C ASN A 238 -7.41 -10.37 14.91
N LYS A 239 -7.33 -10.30 16.23
CA LYS A 239 -7.29 -9.05 16.99
C LYS A 239 -5.99 -8.28 16.71
N LEU A 240 -4.86 -8.99 16.64
CA LEU A 240 -3.56 -8.40 16.32
C LEU A 240 -3.54 -7.77 14.93
N SER A 241 -4.23 -8.37 13.95
CA SER A 241 -4.36 -7.79 12.60
C SER A 241 -4.95 -6.39 12.62
N LEU A 242 -5.98 -6.16 13.43
CA LEU A 242 -6.63 -4.85 13.54
C LEU A 242 -5.69 -3.78 14.11
N ILE A 243 -4.84 -4.15 15.05
CA ILE A 243 -3.83 -3.23 15.61
C ILE A 243 -2.83 -2.82 14.53
N HIS A 244 -2.33 -3.77 13.76
CA HIS A 244 -1.35 -3.50 12.71
C HIS A 244 -1.91 -2.68 11.55
N ILE A 245 -3.19 -2.82 11.22
CA ILE A 245 -3.84 -2.05 10.14
C ILE A 245 -4.00 -0.57 10.55
N SER A 246 -4.28 -0.29 11.81
CA SER A 246 -4.57 1.07 12.27
C SER A 246 -3.33 1.89 12.61
N GLU A 247 -2.23 1.27 13.02
CA GLU A 247 -1.00 1.96 13.43
C GLU A 247 -0.23 2.59 12.25
N PRO A 248 0.06 1.91 11.14
CA PRO A 248 0.83 2.48 10.03
C PRO A 248 0.18 3.71 9.41
N THR A 249 -1.15 3.75 9.38
CA THR A 249 -1.89 4.87 8.77
C THR A 249 -1.91 6.12 9.63
N ARG A 250 -1.76 6.01 10.95
CA ARG A 250 -1.80 7.15 11.87
C ARG A 250 -0.44 7.80 12.13
N LEU A 251 0.65 7.07 11.95
CA LEU A 251 2.00 7.63 12.01
C LEU A 251 2.28 8.65 10.90
N LEU A 252 1.45 8.68 9.86
CA LEU A 252 1.55 9.59 8.73
C LEU A 252 0.71 10.87 8.89
N SER A 253 -0.03 11.02 9.98
CA SER A 253 -0.89 12.18 10.25
C SER A 253 -0.28 13.23 11.18
N ILE A 254 1.04 13.16 11.43
CA ILE A 254 1.79 14.17 12.21
C ILE A 254 2.39 15.23 11.30
#